data_69a27231e63392eded7f8f4cadbf1371
#
_entry.id   69a27231e63392eded7f8f4cadbf1371
#
_cell.length_a   1.000
_cell.length_b   1.000
_cell.length_c   1.000
_cell.angle_alpha   90.00
_cell.angle_beta   90.00
_cell.angle_gamma   90.00
#
_symmetry.space_group_name_H-M   'P 1'
#
loop_
_entity.id
_entity.type
_entity.pdbx_description
1 polymer ?
#
loop_
_entity_poly.entity_id
_entity_poly.type
_entity_poly.pdbx_seq_one_letter_code
_entity_poly.pdbx_strand_id
1 'polypeptide(L)'
;MAGIIILLFVLADAASWYLSAKLRPLITRELKDLVLNATDSLYHIEFTRVNTNFLLGNASVSNVNIIPDTNIFNKLVKLKRAPNNIYEVRLKKLTIRNFHPLRCYRDKRLNVDQLLFEHPSVVMINKQFDFNENRPPRPFKSPFEYISKFLKEVSVHTIDLKDISFKYVNKNLPITETDSLDKLNITLKDWLIDAKSAEDTTRFYLLKDVLIDLKDYRFATPDSLYHIEVNQLAFKASTGLLSVKKFGVVPRYSEMEFGRTAGYAKERFNIQMSDISVGGIDLPLYVRKQQLSANEMNITNGYVSVFNNNELPARGIVRMGKFPHQLLQTLKGKVSVKKLNLNNIDLSYAEYDKDSHQKGKITFENTSGTILNVTNDEKAKAKDSIMVANLQTSMMGQGNMWVNFRFDLNAKNGAFSYDGQLTNMEGSALNRITKPLGMIQVKSGTVQKLIFNVVADETQATGNMNFAYQNLSVGLLKKVAGKDRLVKQGLFSMLANSLVINADNPNAKGDFIVAPIYFKRDPTNSFFSFVWQTLFQGIKYTVGLTPEKQAEIEAKIAAFEQMKSDRDKRRELRQRRKEAQERRK
;
A
#
# COMPACT_ATOMS: atom_id res chain seq x y z
N MET A 1 7.13 20.71 20.56
CA MET A 1 6.36 19.96 21.58
C MET A 1 7.12 19.74 22.88
N ALA A 2 8.37 19.25 22.87
CA ALA A 2 9.17 19.13 24.12
C ALA A 2 9.30 20.43 24.91
N GLY A 3 9.45 21.59 24.24
CA GLY A 3 9.51 22.90 24.87
C GLY A 3 8.22 23.29 25.62
N ILE A 4 7.05 22.91 25.10
CA ILE A 4 5.75 23.22 25.75
C ILE A 4 5.55 22.37 27.01
N ILE A 5 6.04 21.13 27.00
CA ILE A 5 5.96 20.24 28.16
C ILE A 5 6.91 20.69 29.27
N ILE A 6 8.15 21.06 28.93
CA ILE A 6 9.12 21.65 29.88
C ILE A 6 8.55 22.94 30.49
N LEU A 7 7.86 23.70 29.71
CA LEU A 7 7.18 24.92 30.07
C LEU A 7 6.13 24.74 31.16
N LEU A 8 5.26 23.75 31.04
CA LEU A 8 4.23 23.43 32.03
C LEU A 8 4.85 23.00 33.38
N PHE A 9 6.08 22.51 33.38
CA PHE A 9 6.78 22.06 34.57
C PHE A 9 7.49 23.16 35.35
N VAL A 10 8.10 24.13 34.67
CA VAL A 10 8.69 25.31 35.34
C VAL A 10 7.62 26.10 36.13
N LEU A 11 6.38 26.01 35.66
CA LEU A 11 5.24 26.67 36.31
C LEU A 11 4.72 25.95 37.56
N ALA A 12 4.86 24.64 37.64
CA ALA A 12 4.53 23.90 38.84
C ALA A 12 5.47 24.27 40.01
N ASP A 13 6.71 24.67 39.74
CA ASP A 13 7.69 25.10 40.74
C ASP A 13 7.37 26.51 41.26
N ALA A 14 6.98 27.45 40.44
CA ALA A 14 6.50 28.77 40.84
C ALA A 14 5.20 28.73 41.63
N ALA A 15 4.35 27.72 41.36
CA ALA A 15 3.06 27.52 42.04
C ALA A 15 3.19 26.93 43.43
N SER A 16 4.27 26.21 43.74
CA SER A 16 4.50 25.63 45.06
C SER A 16 4.77 26.66 46.16
N TRP A 17 5.07 27.88 45.78
CA TRP A 17 5.50 28.90 46.71
C TRP A 17 4.42 29.85 47.25
N TYR A 18 3.21 29.84 46.65
CA TYR A 18 2.16 30.78 47.06
C TYR A 18 0.76 30.16 47.02
N LEU A 19 0.38 29.57 48.13
CA LEU A 19 -0.97 29.01 48.41
C LEU A 19 -2.04 30.10 48.48
N SER A 20 -2.65 30.54 47.44
CA SER A 20 -3.99 31.14 47.39
C SER A 20 -4.30 31.99 46.12
N ALA A 21 -5.45 32.61 46.05
CA ALA A 21 -6.06 33.32 44.92
C ALA A 21 -5.19 34.33 44.12
N LYS A 22 -4.04 34.75 44.62
CA LYS A 22 -3.10 35.62 43.94
C LYS A 22 -2.30 34.95 42.80
N LEU A 23 -2.27 33.64 42.74
CA LEU A 23 -1.42 32.87 41.81
C LEU A 23 -2.02 32.74 40.42
N ARG A 24 -3.36 32.73 40.27
CA ARG A 24 -3.98 32.59 38.92
C ARG A 24 -3.53 33.66 37.91
N PRO A 25 -3.50 34.96 38.25
CA PRO A 25 -3.03 35.96 37.30
C PRO A 25 -1.54 35.82 36.97
N LEU A 26 -0.72 35.39 37.97
CA LEU A 26 0.72 35.22 37.77
C LEU A 26 0.99 34.00 36.84
N ILE A 27 0.39 32.86 37.11
CA ILE A 27 0.50 31.65 36.26
C ILE A 27 0.03 31.98 34.83
N THR A 28 -1.07 32.71 34.67
CA THR A 28 -1.60 33.10 33.38
C THR A 28 -0.60 33.98 32.60
N ARG A 29 0.03 34.92 33.26
CA ARG A 29 1.03 35.83 32.64
C ARG A 29 2.30 35.07 32.28
N GLU A 30 2.85 34.31 33.23
CA GLU A 30 4.08 33.55 33.00
C GLU A 30 3.94 32.51 31.86
N LEU A 31 2.78 31.84 31.75
CA LEU A 31 2.46 30.95 30.62
C LEU A 31 2.49 31.66 29.29
N LYS A 32 1.89 32.83 29.22
CA LYS A 32 1.86 33.63 27.98
C LYS A 32 3.25 34.12 27.59
N ASP A 33 3.97 34.69 28.55
CA ASP A 33 5.30 35.25 28.34
C ASP A 33 6.30 34.15 27.90
N LEU A 34 6.13 32.96 28.44
CA LEU A 34 7.01 31.85 28.16
C LEU A 34 6.77 31.28 26.74
N VAL A 35 5.50 31.14 26.28
CA VAL A 35 5.22 30.75 24.90
C VAL A 35 5.76 31.78 23.91
N LEU A 36 5.57 33.06 24.19
CA LEU A 36 6.10 34.15 23.35
C LEU A 36 7.63 34.09 23.26
N ASN A 37 8.31 33.95 24.41
CA ASN A 37 9.78 33.89 24.46
C ASN A 37 10.36 32.63 23.83
N ALA A 38 9.72 31.46 24.06
CA ALA A 38 10.18 30.18 23.50
C ALA A 38 9.99 30.07 22.00
N THR A 39 9.16 30.90 21.39
CA THR A 39 8.80 30.84 19.97
C THR A 39 9.19 32.07 19.18
N ASP A 40 10.04 32.97 19.74
CA ASP A 40 10.37 34.25 19.13
C ASP A 40 9.10 35.06 18.75
N SER A 41 8.09 35.02 19.61
CA SER A 41 6.75 35.60 19.44
C SER A 41 5.92 35.06 18.28
N LEU A 42 6.36 33.96 17.64
CA LEU A 42 5.60 33.35 16.54
C LEU A 42 4.27 32.77 16.99
N TYR A 43 4.17 32.31 18.24
CA TYR A 43 2.95 31.74 18.79
C TYR A 43 2.50 32.47 20.04
N HIS A 44 1.18 32.56 20.20
CA HIS A 44 0.56 32.99 21.44
C HIS A 44 -0.35 31.89 21.99
N ILE A 45 -0.53 31.87 23.32
CA ILE A 45 -1.37 30.92 24.02
C ILE A 45 -2.58 31.62 24.64
N GLU A 46 -3.74 31.05 24.46
CA GLU A 46 -4.99 31.45 25.09
C GLU A 46 -5.58 30.29 25.86
N PHE A 47 -6.23 30.55 27.00
CA PHE A 47 -6.96 29.55 27.76
C PHE A 47 -8.00 30.23 28.66
N THR A 48 -9.06 29.46 29.05
CA THR A 48 -10.20 30.06 29.77
C THR A 48 -10.12 29.90 31.26
N ARG A 49 -9.57 28.78 31.76
CA ARG A 49 -9.60 28.47 33.20
C ARG A 49 -8.35 27.70 33.62
N VAL A 50 -7.77 28.10 34.72
CA VAL A 50 -6.75 27.36 35.47
C VAL A 50 -7.32 26.97 36.82
N ASN A 51 -7.33 25.68 37.15
CA ASN A 51 -7.70 25.14 38.45
C ASN A 51 -6.50 24.43 39.03
N THR A 52 -6.26 24.64 40.34
CA THR A 52 -5.16 24.02 41.05
C THR A 52 -5.66 23.51 42.39
N ASN A 53 -5.23 22.31 42.78
CA ASN A 53 -5.41 21.75 44.09
C ASN A 53 -4.04 21.24 44.59
N PHE A 54 -3.32 22.09 45.26
CA PHE A 54 -1.96 21.80 45.76
C PHE A 54 -1.92 20.73 46.83
N LEU A 55 -3.00 20.59 47.63
CA LEU A 55 -3.08 19.55 48.64
C LEU A 55 -3.06 18.14 48.05
N LEU A 56 -3.76 17.97 46.93
CA LEU A 56 -3.83 16.72 46.16
C LEU A 56 -2.79 16.65 45.02
N GLY A 57 -1.97 17.68 44.86
CA GLY A 57 -1.01 17.73 43.76
C GLY A 57 -1.64 17.71 42.36
N ASN A 58 -2.81 18.35 42.18
CA ASN A 58 -3.52 18.35 40.91
C ASN A 58 -3.64 19.76 40.32
N ALA A 59 -3.48 19.87 39.03
CA ALA A 59 -3.75 21.10 38.29
C ALA A 59 -4.45 20.81 36.95
N SER A 60 -5.24 21.77 36.47
CA SER A 60 -5.81 21.65 35.12
C SER A 60 -5.96 23.01 34.44
N VAL A 61 -5.81 22.99 33.12
CA VAL A 61 -6.02 24.14 32.22
C VAL A 61 -7.04 23.75 31.16
N SER A 62 -8.05 24.59 30.94
CA SER A 62 -9.15 24.29 30.01
C SER A 62 -9.13 25.22 28.80
N ASN A 63 -9.56 24.68 27.65
CA ASN A 63 -9.69 25.38 26.37
C ASN A 63 -8.38 26.10 25.98
N VAL A 64 -7.31 25.35 25.92
CA VAL A 64 -6.00 25.86 25.52
C VAL A 64 -5.92 25.95 24.01
N ASN A 65 -5.60 27.15 23.49
CA ASN A 65 -5.34 27.40 22.09
C ASN A 65 -3.92 27.96 21.93
N ILE A 66 -3.13 27.34 21.08
CA ILE A 66 -1.81 27.83 20.66
C ILE A 66 -1.93 28.19 19.19
N ILE A 67 -1.84 29.47 18.89
CA ILE A 67 -2.15 30.01 17.56
C ILE A 67 -0.94 30.78 17.04
N PRO A 68 -0.54 30.60 15.77
CA PRO A 68 0.53 31.39 15.17
C PRO A 68 0.08 32.81 14.90
N ASP A 69 0.96 33.77 15.18
CA ASP A 69 0.77 35.17 14.77
C ASP A 69 1.13 35.33 13.29
N THR A 70 0.11 35.61 12.48
CA THR A 70 0.27 35.76 11.02
C THR A 70 1.14 36.95 10.63
N ASN A 71 1.13 38.03 11.41
CA ASN A 71 1.96 39.19 11.15
C ASN A 71 3.43 38.88 11.38
N ILE A 72 3.73 38.25 12.51
CA ILE A 72 5.09 37.79 12.82
C ILE A 72 5.55 36.76 11.81
N PHE A 73 4.69 35.76 11.44
CA PHE A 73 5.03 34.81 10.40
C PHE A 73 5.39 35.47 9.07
N ASN A 74 4.56 36.42 8.59
CA ASN A 74 4.82 37.15 7.35
C ASN A 74 6.11 37.97 7.41
N LYS A 75 6.42 38.57 8.58
CA LYS A 75 7.69 39.24 8.81
C LYS A 75 8.86 38.28 8.72
N LEU A 76 8.75 37.09 9.30
CA LEU A 76 9.77 36.02 9.22
C LEU A 76 9.96 35.54 7.78
N VAL A 77 8.88 35.44 6.98
CA VAL A 77 8.97 35.08 5.54
C VAL A 77 9.79 36.13 4.80
N LYS A 78 9.49 37.42 4.99
CA LYS A 78 10.25 38.53 4.37
C LYS A 78 11.72 38.53 4.77
N LEU A 79 12.03 38.15 6.01
CA LEU A 79 13.40 38.06 6.54
C LEU A 79 14.09 36.72 6.16
N LYS A 80 13.43 35.83 5.38
CA LYS A 80 13.93 34.49 5.01
C LYS A 80 14.26 33.62 6.23
N ARG A 81 13.46 33.72 7.30
CA ARG A 81 13.64 33.04 8.59
C ARG A 81 12.43 32.20 8.99
N ALA A 82 11.32 32.24 8.24
CA ALA A 82 10.10 31.50 8.54
C ALA A 82 10.33 29.97 8.51
N PRO A 83 9.71 29.21 9.42
CA PRO A 83 9.71 27.75 9.35
C PRO A 83 8.81 27.25 8.20
N ASN A 84 9.11 26.06 7.65
CA ASN A 84 8.27 25.42 6.63
C ASN A 84 6.93 24.93 7.19
N ASN A 85 6.88 24.66 8.49
CA ASN A 85 5.69 24.15 9.16
C ASN A 85 5.23 25.13 10.24
N ILE A 86 3.94 25.46 10.24
CA ILE A 86 3.28 26.16 11.32
C ILE A 86 2.15 25.28 11.88
N TYR A 87 1.86 25.44 13.17
CA TYR A 87 0.93 24.59 13.89
C TYR A 87 -0.13 25.42 14.60
N GLU A 88 -1.39 25.03 14.46
CA GLU A 88 -2.46 25.46 15.36
C GLU A 88 -2.78 24.30 16.29
N VAL A 89 -2.73 24.52 17.59
CA VAL A 89 -3.02 23.47 18.57
C VAL A 89 -4.18 23.93 19.44
N ARG A 90 -5.22 23.11 19.50
CA ARG A 90 -6.36 23.30 20.40
C ARG A 90 -6.46 22.11 21.32
N LEU A 91 -6.69 22.36 22.60
CA LEU A 91 -6.78 21.33 23.62
C LEU A 91 -7.95 21.64 24.52
N LYS A 92 -8.89 20.69 24.63
CA LYS A 92 -10.07 20.86 25.49
C LYS A 92 -9.67 21.00 26.95
N LYS A 93 -8.76 20.15 27.42
CA LYS A 93 -8.28 20.19 28.79
C LYS A 93 -6.92 19.50 28.91
N LEU A 94 -6.01 20.12 29.66
CA LEU A 94 -4.81 19.53 30.20
C LEU A 94 -5.01 19.29 31.69
N THR A 95 -4.77 18.06 32.16
CA THR A 95 -4.83 17.69 33.57
C THR A 95 -3.47 17.14 33.99
N ILE A 96 -2.94 17.70 35.05
CA ILE A 96 -1.73 17.25 35.78
C ILE A 96 -2.21 16.58 37.04
N ARG A 97 -1.79 15.32 37.31
CA ARG A 97 -2.17 14.55 38.47
C ARG A 97 -0.96 14.16 39.29
N ASN A 98 -1.09 14.29 40.61
CA ASN A 98 -0.09 13.90 41.61
C ASN A 98 1.30 14.47 41.30
N PHE A 99 1.38 15.79 41.07
CA PHE A 99 2.67 16.47 41.08
C PHE A 99 3.07 16.67 42.53
N HIS A 100 4.21 16.20 42.97
CA HIS A 100 4.62 16.22 44.38
C HIS A 100 5.26 17.57 44.76
N PRO A 101 4.50 18.60 45.19
CA PRO A 101 5.01 19.96 45.33
C PRO A 101 6.09 20.07 46.42
N LEU A 102 5.97 19.32 47.51
CA LEU A 102 6.97 19.32 48.60
C LEU A 102 8.32 18.75 48.15
N ARG A 103 8.32 17.70 47.30
CA ARG A 103 9.55 17.17 46.70
C ARG A 103 10.17 18.14 45.70
N CYS A 104 9.33 18.78 44.91
CA CYS A 104 9.78 19.80 43.98
C CYS A 104 10.52 20.95 44.70
N TYR A 105 9.95 21.45 45.79
CA TYR A 105 10.55 22.53 46.59
C TYR A 105 11.85 22.10 47.27
N ARG A 106 11.81 20.98 48.00
CA ARG A 106 12.93 20.51 48.85
C ARG A 106 14.09 19.97 48.04
N ASP A 107 13.77 19.10 47.04
CA ASP A 107 14.77 18.26 46.38
C ASP A 107 15.08 18.78 44.96
N LYS A 108 14.37 19.81 44.50
CA LYS A 108 14.39 20.33 43.10
C LYS A 108 14.14 19.23 42.06
N ARG A 109 13.22 18.31 42.39
CA ARG A 109 12.78 17.20 41.52
C ARG A 109 11.28 17.29 41.31
N LEU A 110 10.86 17.47 40.06
CA LEU A 110 9.46 17.48 39.69
C LEU A 110 9.04 16.10 39.22
N ASN A 111 8.27 15.42 40.06
CA ASN A 111 7.70 14.11 39.72
C ASN A 111 6.20 14.27 39.52
N VAL A 112 5.70 13.79 38.38
CA VAL A 112 4.28 13.81 38.02
C VAL A 112 3.84 12.39 37.65
N ASP A 113 2.74 11.92 38.22
CA ASP A 113 2.23 10.59 37.92
C ASP A 113 1.57 10.58 36.52
N GLN A 114 0.75 11.58 36.22
CA GLN A 114 0.05 11.63 34.93
C GLN A 114 -0.12 13.04 34.41
N LEU A 115 0.18 13.20 33.11
CA LEU A 115 -0.28 14.30 32.25
C LEU A 115 -1.35 13.77 31.30
N LEU A 116 -2.56 14.32 31.36
CA LEU A 116 -3.66 13.93 30.50
C LEU A 116 -4.04 15.10 29.59
N PHE A 117 -3.90 14.91 28.29
CA PHE A 117 -4.35 15.80 27.23
C PHE A 117 -5.64 15.26 26.64
N GLU A 118 -6.74 15.97 26.83
CA GLU A 118 -8.07 15.56 26.38
C GLU A 118 -8.43 16.29 25.08
N HIS A 119 -8.74 15.53 24.03
CA HIS A 119 -9.13 16.00 22.68
C HIS A 119 -8.16 17.04 22.10
N PRO A 120 -6.85 16.75 22.02
CA PRO A 120 -5.95 17.65 21.33
C PRO A 120 -6.24 17.64 19.81
N SER A 121 -6.43 18.83 19.24
CA SER A 121 -6.58 19.05 17.82
C SER A 121 -5.36 19.82 17.30
N VAL A 122 -4.65 19.24 16.35
CA VAL A 122 -3.44 19.83 15.77
C VAL A 122 -3.64 20.02 14.27
N VAL A 123 -3.54 21.26 13.81
CA VAL A 123 -3.48 21.57 12.39
C VAL A 123 -2.05 21.94 12.03
N MET A 124 -1.42 21.17 11.16
CA MET A 124 -0.09 21.44 10.63
C MET A 124 -0.23 21.98 9.20
N ILE A 125 0.23 23.21 9.00
CA ILE A 125 0.25 23.84 7.67
C ILE A 125 1.69 23.82 7.17
N ASN A 126 1.91 23.14 6.06
CA ASN A 126 3.22 23.02 5.42
C ASN A 126 3.30 23.90 4.18
N LYS A 127 4.33 24.73 4.14
CA LYS A 127 4.76 25.48 2.97
C LYS A 127 6.29 25.48 2.92
N GLN A 128 6.84 24.84 1.89
CA GLN A 128 8.29 24.81 1.70
C GLN A 128 8.78 26.16 1.19
N PHE A 129 9.93 26.58 1.69
CA PHE A 129 10.62 27.78 1.27
C PHE A 129 12.04 27.43 0.85
N ASP A 130 12.47 27.85 -0.33
CA ASP A 130 13.79 27.56 -0.91
C ASP A 130 14.94 27.95 0.03
N PHE A 131 14.76 29.02 0.81
CA PHE A 131 15.77 29.47 1.78
C PHE A 131 15.97 28.50 2.98
N ASN A 132 15.13 27.47 3.11
CA ASN A 132 15.27 26.44 4.14
C ASN A 132 15.91 25.14 3.62
N GLU A 133 16.05 24.94 2.30
CA GLU A 133 16.54 23.68 1.70
C GLU A 133 17.94 23.29 2.16
N ASN A 134 18.85 24.28 2.27
CA ASN A 134 20.24 24.05 2.65
C ASN A 134 20.58 24.55 4.06
N ARG A 135 19.59 24.71 4.92
CA ARG A 135 19.82 25.20 6.27
C ARG A 135 20.38 24.09 7.15
N PRO A 136 21.55 24.27 7.77
CA PRO A 136 22.08 23.26 8.67
C PRO A 136 21.11 23.05 9.84
N PRO A 137 20.93 21.79 10.30
CA PRO A 137 20.09 21.52 11.46
C PRO A 137 20.62 22.30 12.67
N ARG A 138 19.71 22.94 13.42
CA ARG A 138 20.10 23.60 14.67
C ARG A 138 20.72 22.58 15.63
N PRO A 139 21.81 22.90 16.32
CA PRO A 139 22.40 21.98 17.29
C PRO A 139 21.35 21.63 18.35
N PHE A 140 21.16 20.31 18.57
CA PHE A 140 20.24 19.80 19.56
C PHE A 140 20.82 20.10 20.95
N LYS A 141 20.18 21.00 21.69
CA LYS A 141 20.46 21.20 23.12
C LYS A 141 19.70 20.18 23.93
N SER A 142 20.36 19.55 24.91
CA SER A 142 19.69 18.64 25.82
C SER A 142 18.55 19.38 26.54
N PRO A 143 17.34 18.78 26.63
CA PRO A 143 16.27 19.37 27.45
C PRO A 143 16.70 19.67 28.88
N PHE A 144 17.64 18.94 29.43
CA PHE A 144 18.21 19.19 30.76
C PHE A 144 18.93 20.53 30.87
N GLU A 145 19.60 21.02 29.81
CA GLU A 145 20.26 22.33 29.82
C GLU A 145 19.28 23.48 30.08
N TYR A 146 18.03 23.34 29.66
CA TYR A 146 17.00 24.37 29.88
C TYR A 146 16.45 24.37 31.31
N ILE A 147 16.36 23.19 31.95
CA ILE A 147 15.78 23.07 33.31
C ILE A 147 16.82 23.07 34.42
N SER A 148 18.09 22.79 34.14
CA SER A 148 19.18 22.58 35.11
C SER A 148 19.39 23.72 36.10
N LYS A 149 19.03 24.94 35.72
CA LYS A 149 19.09 26.14 36.58
C LYS A 149 18.06 26.08 37.72
N PHE A 150 16.95 25.38 37.53
CA PHE A 150 15.80 25.38 38.43
C PHE A 150 15.54 24.00 39.05
N LEU A 151 15.68 22.94 38.23
CA LEU A 151 15.36 21.58 38.60
C LEU A 151 16.54 20.63 38.31
N LYS A 152 16.73 19.65 39.18
CA LYS A 152 17.69 18.56 39.00
C LYS A 152 17.12 17.43 38.13
N GLU A 153 15.79 17.29 38.17
CA GLU A 153 15.08 16.19 37.50
C GLU A 153 13.64 16.60 37.22
N VAL A 154 13.15 16.20 36.05
CA VAL A 154 11.71 16.18 35.74
C VAL A 154 11.36 14.77 35.28
N SER A 155 10.43 14.15 35.95
CA SER A 155 9.92 12.82 35.58
C SER A 155 8.40 12.80 35.51
N VAL A 156 7.90 12.14 34.47
CA VAL A 156 6.47 11.90 34.25
C VAL A 156 6.26 10.42 34.01
N HIS A 157 5.50 9.77 34.87
CA HIS A 157 5.26 8.35 34.73
C HIS A 157 4.37 8.03 33.50
N THR A 158 3.32 8.81 33.29
CA THR A 158 2.43 8.61 32.15
C THR A 158 2.03 9.94 31.52
N ILE A 159 2.17 10.05 30.18
CA ILE A 159 1.62 11.14 29.39
C ILE A 159 0.58 10.51 28.45
N ASP A 160 -0.69 10.84 28.65
CA ASP A 160 -1.81 10.37 27.85
C ASP A 160 -2.32 11.49 26.95
N LEU A 161 -2.33 11.27 25.65
CA LEU A 161 -3.00 12.11 24.66
C LEU A 161 -4.17 11.32 24.12
N LYS A 162 -5.41 11.72 24.47
CA LYS A 162 -6.63 10.98 24.15
C LYS A 162 -7.45 11.70 23.10
N ASP A 163 -7.94 10.94 22.13
CA ASP A 163 -8.78 11.41 21.02
C ASP A 163 -8.14 12.57 20.25
N ILE A 164 -6.88 12.38 19.85
CA ILE A 164 -6.15 13.34 19.04
C ILE A 164 -6.83 13.42 17.66
N SER A 165 -7.09 14.65 17.21
CA SER A 165 -7.34 14.95 15.80
C SER A 165 -6.11 15.66 15.21
N PHE A 166 -5.68 15.21 14.04
CA PHE A 166 -4.57 15.81 13.31
C PHE A 166 -5.00 16.14 11.89
N LYS A 167 -4.74 17.37 11.46
CA LYS A 167 -5.00 17.82 10.09
C LYS A 167 -3.71 18.34 9.47
N TYR A 168 -3.30 17.76 8.35
CA TYR A 168 -2.20 18.23 7.55
C TYR A 168 -2.72 19.02 6.35
N VAL A 169 -2.19 20.22 6.16
CA VAL A 169 -2.56 21.11 5.06
C VAL A 169 -1.31 21.41 4.24
N ASN A 170 -1.25 20.87 3.04
CA ASN A 170 -0.15 21.07 2.09
C ASN A 170 -0.44 22.27 1.18
N LYS A 171 0.34 23.34 1.34
CA LYS A 171 0.26 24.56 0.53
C LYS A 171 1.36 24.67 -0.55
N ASN A 172 2.03 23.57 -0.88
CA ASN A 172 3.10 23.55 -1.89
C ASN A 172 2.58 23.32 -3.31
N LEU A 173 1.35 22.84 -3.44
CA LEU A 173 0.70 22.56 -4.72
C LEU A 173 -0.27 23.71 -5.10
N PRO A 174 -0.59 23.86 -6.39
CA PRO A 174 -1.59 24.85 -6.84
C PRO A 174 -2.96 24.67 -6.19
N ILE A 175 -3.33 23.42 -5.89
CA ILE A 175 -4.53 23.04 -5.14
C ILE A 175 -4.08 22.58 -3.76
N THR A 176 -4.62 23.22 -2.72
CA THR A 176 -4.33 22.82 -1.33
C THR A 176 -4.83 21.41 -1.05
N GLU A 177 -3.93 20.49 -0.75
CA GLU A 177 -4.27 19.16 -0.30
C GLU A 177 -4.42 19.11 1.21
N THR A 178 -5.42 18.39 1.68
CA THR A 178 -5.69 18.23 3.10
C THR A 178 -5.83 16.76 3.43
N ASP A 179 -5.13 16.33 4.48
CA ASP A 179 -5.25 15.00 5.07
C ASP A 179 -5.58 15.13 6.55
N SER A 180 -6.39 14.22 7.09
CA SER A 180 -6.78 14.25 8.49
C SER A 180 -6.90 12.85 9.07
N LEU A 181 -6.57 12.73 10.34
CA LEU A 181 -6.84 11.55 11.14
C LEU A 181 -7.48 11.98 12.47
N ASP A 182 -8.36 11.14 12.96
CA ASP A 182 -9.06 11.33 14.22
C ASP A 182 -8.95 10.06 15.08
N LYS A 183 -9.36 10.13 16.34
CA LYS A 183 -9.38 9.00 17.28
C LYS A 183 -8.00 8.34 17.49
N LEU A 184 -6.93 9.14 17.38
CA LEU A 184 -5.58 8.69 17.72
C LEU A 184 -5.35 8.85 19.22
N ASN A 185 -4.91 7.78 19.88
CA ASN A 185 -4.46 7.82 21.27
C ASN A 185 -2.97 7.50 21.33
N ILE A 186 -2.24 8.29 22.12
CA ILE A 186 -0.82 8.08 22.37
C ILE A 186 -0.59 8.09 23.87
N THR A 187 0.03 7.03 24.38
CA THR A 187 0.51 6.97 25.76
C THR A 187 2.02 6.86 25.77
N LEU A 188 2.68 7.82 26.41
CA LEU A 188 4.12 7.86 26.61
C LEU A 188 4.42 7.49 28.06
N LYS A 189 5.39 6.59 28.28
CA LYS A 189 5.72 6.06 29.60
C LYS A 189 7.10 6.49 30.06
N ASP A 190 7.19 6.80 31.36
CA ASP A 190 8.43 7.06 32.10
C ASP A 190 9.34 8.09 31.42
N TRP A 191 8.78 9.25 31.07
CA TRP A 191 9.54 10.36 30.53
C TRP A 191 10.44 10.96 31.62
N LEU A 192 11.75 11.05 31.34
CA LEU A 192 12.75 11.49 32.31
C LEU A 192 13.69 12.51 31.67
N ILE A 193 13.87 13.65 32.34
CA ILE A 193 14.90 14.65 32.07
C ILE A 193 15.77 14.81 33.29
N ASP A 194 17.00 14.38 33.22
CA ASP A 194 18.05 14.61 34.19
C ASP A 194 19.41 14.72 33.50
N ALA A 195 20.48 14.86 34.26
CA ALA A 195 21.85 15.01 33.73
C ALA A 195 22.32 13.81 32.89
N LYS A 196 21.72 12.62 33.06
CA LYS A 196 22.15 11.36 32.44
C LYS A 196 21.16 10.85 31.37
N SER A 197 19.94 11.34 31.38
CA SER A 197 18.86 10.80 30.54
C SER A 197 19.10 10.95 29.05
N ALA A 198 19.91 11.93 28.62
CA ALA A 198 20.29 12.10 27.22
C ALA A 198 21.24 11.00 26.70
N GLU A 199 22.01 10.37 27.60
CA GLU A 199 22.98 9.31 27.30
C GLU A 199 22.39 7.91 27.51
N ASP A 200 21.20 7.80 28.13
CA ASP A 200 20.53 6.53 28.38
C ASP A 200 20.02 5.89 27.09
N THR A 201 20.76 4.91 26.59
CA THR A 201 20.44 4.17 25.37
C THR A 201 19.17 3.30 25.47
N THR A 202 18.69 3.04 26.68
CA THR A 202 17.44 2.30 26.92
C THR A 202 16.19 3.16 26.73
N ARG A 203 16.39 4.47 26.54
CA ARG A 203 15.32 5.44 26.34
C ARG A 203 15.28 5.95 24.92
N PHE A 204 14.08 6.11 24.41
CA PHE A 204 13.82 6.74 23.12
C PHE A 204 13.17 8.12 23.36
N TYR A 205 13.85 9.19 22.95
CA TYR A 205 13.44 10.58 23.28
C TYR A 205 13.10 10.77 24.77
N LEU A 206 13.96 10.22 25.64
CA LEU A 206 13.79 10.27 27.12
C LEU A 206 12.63 9.42 27.65
N LEU A 207 11.95 8.63 26.82
CA LEU A 207 10.84 7.75 27.15
C LEU A 207 11.29 6.29 27.28
N LYS A 208 10.67 5.51 28.14
CA LYS A 208 10.85 4.05 28.19
C LYS A 208 9.92 3.29 27.25
N ASP A 209 8.71 3.80 27.03
CA ASP A 209 7.76 3.15 26.13
C ASP A 209 6.84 4.16 25.45
N VAL A 210 6.37 3.79 24.27
CA VAL A 210 5.38 4.53 23.49
C VAL A 210 4.32 3.55 23.02
N LEU A 211 3.06 3.84 23.37
CA LEU A 211 1.90 3.10 22.91
C LEU A 211 1.09 4.00 21.98
N ILE A 212 0.69 3.47 20.84
CA ILE A 212 -0.15 4.15 19.85
C ILE A 212 -1.37 3.28 19.59
N ASP A 213 -2.56 3.87 19.65
CA ASP A 213 -3.83 3.26 19.26
C ASP A 213 -4.56 4.21 18.33
N LEU A 214 -4.83 3.76 17.09
CA LEU A 214 -5.56 4.51 16.07
C LEU A 214 -6.77 3.70 15.65
N LYS A 215 -7.96 4.33 15.61
CA LYS A 215 -9.20 3.69 15.23
C LYS A 215 -9.86 4.37 14.06
N ASP A 216 -10.46 3.56 13.19
CA ASP A 216 -11.34 4.00 12.10
C ASP A 216 -10.73 5.08 11.20
N TYR A 217 -9.42 4.96 10.89
CA TYR A 217 -8.76 5.86 9.96
C TYR A 217 -9.19 5.58 8.52
N ARG A 218 -9.56 6.63 7.81
CA ARG A 218 -9.94 6.57 6.41
C ARG A 218 -9.39 7.77 5.67
N PHE A 219 -8.64 7.49 4.60
CA PHE A 219 -7.99 8.50 3.77
C PHE A 219 -8.39 8.29 2.30
N ALA A 220 -8.79 9.34 1.59
CA ALA A 220 -9.02 9.30 0.16
C ALA A 220 -7.71 9.54 -0.60
N THR A 221 -7.38 8.68 -1.57
CA THR A 221 -6.19 8.89 -2.41
C THR A 221 -6.32 10.18 -3.24
N PRO A 222 -5.21 10.87 -3.58
CA PRO A 222 -5.24 12.14 -4.31
C PRO A 222 -5.98 12.07 -5.65
N ASP A 223 -5.92 10.90 -6.34
CA ASP A 223 -6.67 10.68 -7.58
C ASP A 223 -8.17 10.41 -7.34
N SER A 224 -8.61 10.42 -6.10
CA SER A 224 -9.99 10.16 -5.67
C SER A 224 -10.57 8.81 -6.11
N LEU A 225 -9.72 7.84 -6.46
CA LEU A 225 -10.16 6.52 -6.91
C LEU A 225 -10.28 5.50 -5.80
N TYR A 226 -9.58 5.69 -4.68
CA TYR A 226 -9.55 4.76 -3.55
C TYR A 226 -9.77 5.44 -2.21
N HIS A 227 -10.16 4.63 -1.23
CA HIS A 227 -9.95 4.90 0.18
C HIS A 227 -8.90 3.93 0.74
N ILE A 228 -7.97 4.46 1.52
CA ILE A 228 -7.15 3.66 2.44
C ILE A 228 -7.90 3.62 3.77
N GLU A 229 -8.15 2.44 4.28
CA GLU A 229 -8.90 2.21 5.51
C GLU A 229 -8.08 1.40 6.52
N VAL A 230 -8.05 1.88 7.77
CA VAL A 230 -7.43 1.15 8.89
C VAL A 230 -8.45 1.15 10.02
N ASN A 231 -9.01 -0.02 10.36
CA ASN A 231 -10.02 -0.11 11.40
C ASN A 231 -9.43 0.07 12.80
N GLN A 232 -8.36 -0.67 13.13
CA GLN A 232 -7.65 -0.52 14.37
C GLN A 232 -6.17 -0.82 14.16
N LEU A 233 -5.33 0.10 14.61
CA LEU A 233 -3.88 -0.06 14.65
C LEU A 233 -3.42 0.15 16.07
N ALA A 234 -2.65 -0.79 16.62
CA ALA A 234 -2.01 -0.68 17.91
C ALA A 234 -0.51 -0.94 17.78
N PHE A 235 0.30 -0.09 18.38
CA PHE A 235 1.75 -0.23 18.42
C PHE A 235 2.29 -0.06 19.83
N LYS A 236 3.26 -0.89 20.20
CA LYS A 236 3.99 -0.80 21.47
C LYS A 236 5.50 -0.82 21.22
N ALA A 237 6.17 0.29 21.55
CA ALA A 237 7.59 0.48 21.25
C ALA A 237 8.51 -0.48 22.01
N SER A 238 8.22 -0.77 23.29
CA SER A 238 9.05 -1.65 24.12
C SER A 238 9.12 -3.10 23.62
N THR A 239 8.10 -3.56 22.90
CA THR A 239 8.06 -4.89 22.27
C THR A 239 8.35 -4.84 20.77
N GLY A 240 8.35 -3.66 20.16
CA GLY A 240 8.44 -3.49 18.70
C GLY A 240 7.28 -4.16 17.96
N LEU A 241 6.12 -4.31 18.60
CA LEU A 241 4.96 -4.99 18.03
C LEU A 241 3.94 -3.98 17.52
N LEU A 242 3.65 -4.06 16.22
CA LEU A 242 2.52 -3.41 15.57
C LEU A 242 1.45 -4.45 15.23
N SER A 243 0.20 -4.16 15.55
CA SER A 243 -0.95 -4.94 15.11
C SER A 243 -1.95 -4.06 14.35
N VAL A 244 -2.50 -4.59 13.27
CA VAL A 244 -3.58 -3.95 12.50
C VAL A 244 -4.69 -4.96 12.32
N LYS A 245 -5.87 -4.63 12.83
CA LYS A 245 -7.02 -5.56 12.79
C LYS A 245 -7.59 -5.69 11.39
N LYS A 246 -7.77 -4.57 10.68
CA LYS A 246 -8.15 -4.55 9.27
C LYS A 246 -7.47 -3.40 8.55
N PHE A 247 -6.97 -3.69 7.35
CA PHE A 247 -6.41 -2.74 6.41
C PHE A 247 -7.08 -2.91 5.06
N GLY A 248 -7.42 -1.82 4.40
CA GLY A 248 -8.04 -1.84 3.08
C GLY A 248 -7.50 -0.78 2.13
N VAL A 249 -7.38 -1.18 0.85
CA VAL A 249 -7.31 -0.28 -0.31
C VAL A 249 -8.61 -0.49 -1.07
N VAL A 250 -9.61 0.31 -0.74
CA VAL A 250 -11.00 0.10 -1.17
C VAL A 250 -11.33 1.05 -2.32
N PRO A 251 -11.65 0.53 -3.51
CA PRO A 251 -12.01 1.38 -4.64
C PRO A 251 -13.36 2.05 -4.42
N ARG A 252 -13.46 3.32 -4.80
CA ARG A 252 -14.66 4.14 -4.63
C ARG A 252 -15.75 3.87 -5.67
N TYR A 253 -15.38 3.26 -6.78
CA TYR A 253 -16.27 3.00 -7.92
C TYR A 253 -16.38 1.51 -8.18
N SER A 254 -17.47 1.09 -8.78
CA SER A 254 -17.70 -0.28 -9.24
C SER A 254 -16.65 -0.70 -10.29
N GLU A 255 -16.57 -1.99 -10.60
CA GLU A 255 -15.60 -2.51 -11.58
C GLU A 255 -15.67 -1.77 -12.91
N MET A 256 -16.88 -1.58 -13.46
CA MET A 256 -17.06 -0.95 -14.77
C MET A 256 -16.93 0.58 -14.74
N GLU A 257 -17.31 1.22 -13.64
CA GLU A 257 -17.23 2.67 -13.49
C GLU A 257 -15.82 3.16 -13.22
N PHE A 258 -15.00 2.37 -12.53
CA PHE A 258 -13.64 2.76 -12.13
C PHE A 258 -12.78 3.20 -13.31
N GLY A 259 -12.71 2.38 -14.35
CA GLY A 259 -11.96 2.70 -15.55
C GLY A 259 -12.55 3.89 -16.33
N ARG A 260 -13.88 4.02 -16.35
CA ARG A 260 -14.56 5.17 -16.99
C ARG A 260 -14.23 6.46 -16.27
N THR A 261 -14.23 6.46 -14.94
CA THR A 261 -13.84 7.62 -14.12
C THR A 261 -12.37 7.97 -14.30
N ALA A 262 -11.49 6.96 -14.42
CA ALA A 262 -10.08 7.17 -14.70
C ALA A 262 -9.81 7.63 -16.15
N GLY A 263 -10.77 7.40 -17.09
CA GLY A 263 -10.68 7.76 -18.50
C GLY A 263 -9.84 6.80 -19.36
N TYR A 264 -9.49 5.62 -18.85
CA TYR A 264 -8.70 4.60 -19.57
C TYR A 264 -8.78 3.24 -18.85
N ALA A 265 -8.24 2.18 -19.50
CA ALA A 265 -8.14 0.83 -18.95
C ALA A 265 -7.14 0.78 -17.76
N LYS A 266 -7.52 1.43 -16.64
CA LYS A 266 -6.75 1.41 -15.39
C LYS A 266 -7.11 0.20 -14.56
N GLU A 267 -6.11 -0.54 -14.08
CA GLU A 267 -6.33 -1.65 -13.15
C GLU A 267 -6.94 -1.15 -11.84
N ARG A 268 -8.01 -1.79 -11.44
CA ARG A 268 -8.72 -1.56 -10.18
C ARG A 268 -8.32 -2.60 -9.17
N PHE A 269 -7.67 -2.17 -8.12
CA PHE A 269 -7.28 -3.00 -7.00
C PHE A 269 -8.34 -2.92 -5.90
N ASN A 270 -8.74 -4.05 -5.32
CA ASN A 270 -9.47 -4.11 -4.07
C ASN A 270 -8.69 -5.02 -3.13
N ILE A 271 -8.09 -4.42 -2.12
CA ILE A 271 -7.21 -5.12 -1.16
C ILE A 271 -7.83 -4.98 0.21
N GLN A 272 -8.07 -6.09 0.86
CA GLN A 272 -8.54 -6.13 2.25
C GLN A 272 -7.75 -7.19 2.99
N MET A 273 -7.08 -6.80 4.07
CA MET A 273 -6.26 -7.67 4.90
C MET A 273 -6.72 -7.57 6.35
N SER A 274 -6.69 -8.66 7.06
CA SER A 274 -7.04 -8.73 8.48
C SER A 274 -5.95 -9.42 9.28
N ASP A 275 -5.97 -9.17 10.59
CA ASP A 275 -5.08 -9.80 11.55
C ASP A 275 -3.60 -9.70 11.14
N ILE A 276 -3.19 -8.45 10.85
CA ILE A 276 -1.81 -8.13 10.49
C ILE A 276 -1.03 -7.90 11.77
N SER A 277 0.12 -8.56 11.91
CA SER A 277 1.08 -8.30 12.97
C SER A 277 2.48 -8.10 12.41
N VAL A 278 3.21 -7.13 12.94
CA VAL A 278 4.61 -6.85 12.57
C VAL A 278 5.44 -6.80 13.84
N GLY A 279 6.38 -7.71 13.95
CA GLY A 279 7.24 -7.86 15.13
C GLY A 279 8.68 -7.42 14.89
N GLY A 280 9.31 -6.92 15.95
CA GLY A 280 10.70 -6.46 15.92
C GLY A 280 10.90 -5.13 15.20
N ILE A 281 9.90 -4.24 15.27
CA ILE A 281 10.05 -2.86 14.76
C ILE A 281 11.00 -2.07 15.65
N ASP A 282 12.05 -1.51 15.03
CA ASP A 282 12.98 -0.58 15.68
C ASP A 282 12.47 0.86 15.52
N LEU A 283 11.68 1.33 16.48
CA LEU A 283 11.14 2.69 16.48
C LEU A 283 12.25 3.77 16.52
N PRO A 284 13.32 3.66 17.33
CA PRO A 284 14.46 4.57 17.26
C PRO A 284 15.08 4.69 15.89
N LEU A 285 15.26 3.59 15.18
CA LEU A 285 15.80 3.57 13.83
C LEU A 285 14.85 4.26 12.84
N TYR A 286 13.55 3.96 12.94
CA TYR A 286 12.53 4.60 12.09
C TYR A 286 12.53 6.12 12.23
N VAL A 287 12.52 6.63 13.47
CA VAL A 287 12.45 8.08 13.69
C VAL A 287 13.74 8.78 13.30
N ARG A 288 14.90 8.17 13.56
CA ARG A 288 16.21 8.80 13.24
C ARG A 288 16.56 8.74 11.75
N LYS A 289 16.17 7.67 11.04
CA LYS A 289 16.63 7.40 9.67
C LYS A 289 15.50 7.20 8.66
N GLN A 290 14.24 7.28 9.07
CA GLN A 290 13.07 6.94 8.26
C GLN A 290 13.20 5.53 7.65
N GLN A 291 13.77 4.61 8.41
CA GLN A 291 14.00 3.22 8.03
C GLN A 291 13.11 2.29 8.85
N LEU A 292 12.12 1.68 8.22
CA LEU A 292 11.27 0.66 8.81
C LEU A 292 11.98 -0.69 8.73
N SER A 293 12.43 -1.20 9.87
CA SER A 293 13.01 -2.54 9.98
C SER A 293 12.11 -3.40 10.86
N ALA A 294 11.79 -4.61 10.38
CA ALA A 294 11.00 -5.59 11.11
C ALA A 294 11.58 -7.00 10.91
N ASN A 295 11.48 -7.83 11.94
CA ASN A 295 11.93 -9.22 11.85
C ASN A 295 10.91 -10.08 11.12
N GLU A 296 9.62 -9.91 11.45
CA GLU A 296 8.55 -10.73 10.94
C GLU A 296 7.27 -9.90 10.76
N MET A 297 6.56 -10.17 9.66
CA MET A 297 5.22 -9.67 9.41
C MET A 297 4.30 -10.86 9.12
N ASN A 298 3.14 -10.91 9.76
CA ASN A 298 2.14 -11.95 9.53
C ASN A 298 0.84 -11.30 9.04
N ILE A 299 0.24 -11.87 8.01
CA ILE A 299 -1.09 -11.52 7.50
C ILE A 299 -1.91 -12.81 7.47
N THR A 300 -2.96 -12.88 8.31
CA THR A 300 -3.66 -14.16 8.52
C THR A 300 -4.87 -14.33 7.61
N ASN A 301 -5.58 -13.27 7.26
CA ASN A 301 -6.71 -13.33 6.36
C ASN A 301 -6.66 -12.16 5.39
N GLY A 302 -7.01 -12.42 4.13
CA GLY A 302 -7.01 -11.35 3.15
C GLY A 302 -7.71 -11.68 1.85
N TYR A 303 -7.96 -10.62 1.12
CA TYR A 303 -8.52 -10.67 -0.21
C TYR A 303 -7.84 -9.63 -1.08
N VAL A 304 -7.34 -10.05 -2.24
CA VAL A 304 -6.78 -9.17 -3.28
C VAL A 304 -7.50 -9.44 -4.59
N SER A 305 -8.21 -8.44 -5.09
CA SER A 305 -8.83 -8.51 -6.41
C SER A 305 -8.26 -7.45 -7.33
N VAL A 306 -7.87 -7.87 -8.52
CA VAL A 306 -7.46 -6.99 -9.61
C VAL A 306 -8.46 -7.12 -10.74
N PHE A 307 -8.98 -6.00 -11.22
CA PHE A 307 -9.90 -5.96 -12.37
C PHE A 307 -9.42 -4.97 -13.42
N ASN A 308 -9.51 -5.33 -14.68
CA ASN A 308 -9.23 -4.46 -15.82
C ASN A 308 -10.37 -4.47 -16.84
N ASN A 309 -10.74 -3.30 -17.37
CA ASN A 309 -11.73 -3.17 -18.43
C ASN A 309 -11.02 -2.87 -19.76
N ASN A 310 -10.86 -3.91 -20.60
CA ASN A 310 -10.19 -3.82 -21.88
C ASN A 310 -11.05 -3.21 -23.01
N GLU A 311 -12.33 -2.85 -22.77
CA GLU A 311 -13.12 -2.02 -23.69
C GLU A 311 -12.63 -0.57 -23.74
N LEU A 312 -11.99 -0.11 -22.66
CA LEU A 312 -11.49 1.25 -22.57
C LEU A 312 -10.13 1.38 -23.28
N PRO A 313 -9.79 2.58 -23.77
CA PRO A 313 -8.52 2.78 -24.45
C PRO A 313 -7.35 2.47 -23.51
N ALA A 314 -6.43 1.63 -23.95
CA ALA A 314 -5.12 1.49 -23.33
C ALA A 314 -4.33 2.78 -23.62
N ARG A 315 -4.18 3.65 -22.63
CA ARG A 315 -3.33 4.85 -22.76
C ARG A 315 -1.86 4.43 -22.75
N GLY A 316 -1.34 3.74 -23.76
CA GLY A 316 0.09 3.44 -23.93
C GLY A 316 0.95 3.38 -22.65
N ILE A 317 0.39 2.82 -21.55
CA ILE A 317 1.04 2.81 -20.25
C ILE A 317 2.16 1.79 -20.34
N VAL A 318 3.38 2.29 -20.48
CA VAL A 318 4.57 1.44 -20.33
C VAL A 318 4.64 0.95 -18.89
N ARG A 319 4.53 -0.36 -18.70
CA ARG A 319 4.64 -1.04 -17.40
C ARG A 319 6.03 -1.63 -17.15
N MET A 320 7.04 -1.11 -17.86
CA MET A 320 8.45 -1.41 -17.58
C MET A 320 8.83 -0.77 -16.24
N GLY A 321 9.68 -1.44 -15.45
CA GLY A 321 10.06 -0.99 -14.10
C GLY A 321 8.96 -1.12 -13.03
N LYS A 322 7.86 -1.85 -13.31
CA LYS A 322 6.69 -1.92 -12.42
C LYS A 322 6.36 -3.34 -11.94
N PHE A 323 7.31 -4.25 -11.97
CA PHE A 323 7.15 -5.52 -11.27
C PHE A 323 7.12 -5.33 -9.75
N PRO A 324 6.51 -6.24 -8.96
CA PRO A 324 6.36 -6.07 -7.51
C PRO A 324 7.68 -5.75 -6.80
N HIS A 325 8.77 -6.44 -7.13
CA HIS A 325 10.08 -6.20 -6.54
C HIS A 325 10.71 -4.88 -6.99
N GLN A 326 10.43 -4.40 -8.22
CA GLN A 326 10.87 -3.10 -8.70
C GLN A 326 10.08 -1.96 -8.04
N LEU A 327 8.75 -2.10 -7.89
CA LEU A 327 7.93 -1.13 -7.17
C LEU A 327 8.37 -0.99 -5.72
N LEU A 328 8.79 -2.08 -5.07
CA LEU A 328 9.39 -2.03 -3.74
C LEU A 328 10.62 -1.11 -3.70
N GLN A 329 11.47 -1.14 -4.75
CA GLN A 329 12.66 -0.26 -4.83
C GLN A 329 12.30 1.23 -5.03
N THR A 330 11.09 1.57 -5.48
CA THR A 330 10.67 2.97 -5.69
C THR A 330 10.13 3.65 -4.44
N LEU A 331 9.96 2.93 -3.34
CA LEU A 331 9.47 3.50 -2.09
C LEU A 331 10.44 4.55 -1.56
N LYS A 332 9.92 5.74 -1.18
CA LYS A 332 10.72 6.85 -0.65
C LYS A 332 11.40 6.50 0.69
N GLY A 333 10.75 5.69 1.53
CA GLY A 333 11.29 5.23 2.81
C GLY A 333 12.04 3.90 2.64
N LYS A 334 13.04 3.67 3.49
CA LYS A 334 13.71 2.38 3.56
C LYS A 334 12.86 1.39 4.34
N VAL A 335 12.62 0.24 3.74
CA VAL A 335 11.85 -0.88 4.32
C VAL A 335 12.70 -2.14 4.30
N SER A 336 12.69 -2.88 5.39
CA SER A 336 13.33 -4.19 5.49
C SER A 336 12.51 -5.10 6.40
N VAL A 337 11.80 -6.07 5.83
CA VAL A 337 11.08 -7.12 6.53
C VAL A 337 11.77 -8.45 6.20
N LYS A 338 12.36 -9.10 7.22
CA LYS A 338 13.13 -10.34 6.98
C LYS A 338 12.24 -11.48 6.50
N LYS A 339 11.04 -11.60 7.09
CA LYS A 339 10.09 -12.66 6.80
C LYS A 339 8.66 -12.13 6.82
N LEU A 340 7.93 -12.31 5.73
CA LEU A 340 6.49 -12.06 5.62
C LEU A 340 5.78 -13.42 5.49
N ASN A 341 4.91 -13.73 6.42
CA ASN A 341 4.05 -14.91 6.39
C ASN A 341 2.65 -14.51 5.89
N LEU A 342 2.15 -15.25 4.94
CA LEU A 342 0.79 -15.16 4.42
C LEU A 342 0.02 -16.41 4.83
N ASN A 343 -1.21 -16.24 5.30
CA ASN A 343 -2.09 -17.34 5.64
C ASN A 343 -3.53 -17.00 5.24
N ASN A 344 -4.16 -17.85 4.45
CA ASN A 344 -5.55 -17.69 4.02
C ASN A 344 -5.81 -16.37 3.26
N ILE A 345 -5.06 -16.14 2.17
CA ILE A 345 -5.22 -14.98 1.30
C ILE A 345 -5.87 -15.41 -0.01
N ASP A 346 -7.04 -14.86 -0.32
CA ASP A 346 -7.71 -15.08 -1.59
C ASP A 346 -7.25 -14.06 -2.62
N LEU A 347 -6.77 -14.54 -3.76
CA LEU A 347 -6.33 -13.71 -4.88
C LEU A 347 -7.28 -13.90 -6.06
N SER A 348 -7.63 -12.84 -6.75
CA SER A 348 -8.38 -12.92 -7.99
C SER A 348 -7.92 -11.89 -9.01
N TYR A 349 -7.89 -12.32 -10.25
CA TYR A 349 -7.65 -11.46 -11.41
C TYR A 349 -8.81 -11.58 -12.39
N ALA A 350 -9.32 -10.46 -12.86
CA ALA A 350 -10.42 -10.44 -13.80
C ALA A 350 -10.21 -9.38 -14.88
N GLU A 351 -10.63 -9.70 -16.09
CA GLU A 351 -10.65 -8.79 -17.22
C GLU A 351 -12.04 -8.80 -17.87
N TYR A 352 -12.49 -7.63 -18.27
CA TYR A 352 -13.64 -7.50 -19.17
C TYR A 352 -13.11 -7.33 -20.60
N ASP A 353 -13.41 -8.30 -21.44
CA ASP A 353 -12.86 -8.38 -22.78
C ASP A 353 -13.69 -7.54 -23.79
N LYS A 354 -13.00 -6.82 -24.67
CA LYS A 354 -13.62 -5.92 -25.68
C LYS A 354 -14.37 -6.66 -26.78
N ASP A 355 -13.94 -7.88 -27.12
CA ASP A 355 -14.47 -8.63 -28.25
C ASP A 355 -15.64 -9.53 -27.84
N SER A 356 -15.50 -10.24 -26.72
CA SER A 356 -16.56 -11.09 -26.18
C SER A 356 -17.61 -10.31 -25.40
N HIS A 357 -17.29 -9.13 -24.88
CA HIS A 357 -18.06 -8.35 -23.90
C HIS A 357 -18.44 -9.17 -22.67
N GLN A 358 -17.53 -10.02 -22.22
CA GLN A 358 -17.69 -10.85 -21.03
C GLN A 358 -16.51 -10.69 -20.08
N LYS A 359 -16.77 -10.94 -18.79
CA LYS A 359 -15.77 -10.92 -17.75
C LYS A 359 -15.13 -12.31 -17.61
N GLY A 360 -13.83 -12.38 -17.89
CA GLY A 360 -13.00 -13.53 -17.51
C GLY A 360 -12.44 -13.37 -16.11
N LYS A 361 -12.40 -14.45 -15.33
CA LYS A 361 -11.87 -14.44 -13.95
C LYS A 361 -11.07 -15.70 -13.64
N ILE A 362 -9.89 -15.51 -13.03
CA ILE A 362 -9.08 -16.58 -12.43
C ILE A 362 -8.93 -16.30 -10.93
N THR A 363 -8.94 -17.37 -10.13
CA THR A 363 -8.87 -17.27 -8.67
C THR A 363 -7.80 -18.21 -8.11
N PHE A 364 -7.20 -17.77 -7.01
CA PHE A 364 -6.25 -18.52 -6.20
C PHE A 364 -6.70 -18.37 -4.75
N GLU A 365 -7.39 -19.39 -4.25
CA GLU A 365 -8.00 -19.39 -2.92
C GLU A 365 -7.05 -19.98 -1.88
N ASN A 366 -7.22 -19.51 -0.65
CA ASN A 366 -6.45 -19.97 0.52
C ASN A 366 -4.92 -19.88 0.30
N THR A 367 -4.45 -18.86 -0.40
CA THR A 367 -3.02 -18.67 -0.63
C THR A 367 -2.29 -18.47 0.69
N SER A 368 -1.30 -19.32 0.93
CA SER A 368 -0.49 -19.31 2.15
C SER A 368 0.97 -19.54 1.79
N GLY A 369 1.88 -19.06 2.63
CA GLY A 369 3.30 -19.24 2.41
C GLY A 369 4.16 -18.14 3.02
N THR A 370 5.40 -18.05 2.56
CA THR A 370 6.39 -17.10 3.10
C THR A 370 7.06 -16.30 2.00
N ILE A 371 7.30 -15.04 2.28
CA ILE A 371 8.16 -14.17 1.45
C ILE A 371 9.32 -13.71 2.31
N LEU A 372 10.53 -14.04 1.90
CA LEU A 372 11.77 -13.72 2.60
C LEU A 372 12.44 -12.52 1.95
N ASN A 373 13.12 -11.72 2.76
CA ASN A 373 13.95 -10.60 2.30
C ASN A 373 13.19 -9.52 1.51
N VAL A 374 12.06 -9.06 2.06
CA VAL A 374 11.29 -7.95 1.47
C VAL A 374 11.98 -6.63 1.83
N THR A 375 12.84 -6.12 0.95
CA THR A 375 13.65 -4.94 1.28
C THR A 375 13.99 -4.06 0.08
N ASN A 376 14.11 -2.74 0.34
CA ASN A 376 14.74 -1.75 -0.54
C ASN A 376 15.95 -1.08 0.16
N ASP A 377 16.42 -1.63 1.28
CA ASP A 377 17.61 -1.12 1.96
C ASP A 377 18.88 -1.69 1.34
N GLU A 378 19.79 -0.81 0.88
CA GLU A 378 21.02 -1.18 0.19
C GLU A 378 21.94 -2.08 1.04
N LYS A 379 21.95 -1.88 2.36
CA LYS A 379 22.79 -2.71 3.26
C LYS A 379 22.22 -4.12 3.41
N ALA A 380 20.91 -4.25 3.39
CA ALA A 380 20.25 -5.56 3.41
C ALA A 380 20.47 -6.28 2.08
N LYS A 381 20.29 -5.59 0.94
CA LYS A 381 20.51 -6.15 -0.40
C LYS A 381 21.97 -6.54 -0.67
N ALA A 382 22.93 -5.83 -0.06
CA ALA A 382 24.35 -6.19 -0.15
C ALA A 382 24.68 -7.52 0.54
N LYS A 383 23.87 -7.95 1.51
CA LYS A 383 24.02 -9.25 2.19
C LYS A 383 23.30 -10.37 1.44
N ASP A 384 22.10 -10.08 0.95
CA ASP A 384 21.28 -10.98 0.15
C ASP A 384 20.39 -10.14 -0.77
N SER A 385 20.61 -10.28 -2.08
CA SER A 385 19.85 -9.56 -3.10
C SER A 385 18.61 -10.28 -3.59
N ILE A 386 18.35 -11.49 -3.10
CA ILE A 386 17.24 -12.30 -3.59
C ILE A 386 16.06 -12.25 -2.62
N MET A 387 14.94 -11.73 -3.09
CA MET A 387 13.65 -11.90 -2.42
C MET A 387 13.01 -13.21 -2.89
N VAL A 388 12.67 -14.08 -1.96
CA VAL A 388 12.09 -15.42 -2.25
C VAL A 388 10.66 -15.48 -1.76
N ALA A 389 9.71 -15.87 -2.64
CA ALA A 389 8.31 -16.10 -2.27
C ALA A 389 7.93 -17.55 -2.53
N ASN A 390 7.71 -18.32 -1.45
CA ASN A 390 7.22 -19.69 -1.49
C ASN A 390 5.73 -19.70 -1.14
N LEU A 391 4.88 -20.01 -2.12
CA LEU A 391 3.44 -19.89 -1.98
C LEU A 391 2.75 -21.22 -2.36
N GLN A 392 1.66 -21.52 -1.67
CA GLN A 392 0.74 -22.60 -2.00
C GLN A 392 -0.68 -22.07 -2.04
N THR A 393 -1.52 -22.60 -2.94
CA THR A 393 -2.86 -22.08 -3.17
C THR A 393 -3.75 -23.12 -3.84
N SER A 394 -5.06 -22.93 -3.75
CA SER A 394 -6.04 -23.68 -4.54
C SER A 394 -6.42 -22.87 -5.78
N MET A 395 -5.95 -23.27 -6.96
CA MET A 395 -6.29 -22.61 -8.21
C MET A 395 -7.72 -22.98 -8.64
N MET A 396 -8.57 -21.97 -8.84
CA MET A 396 -9.99 -22.13 -9.22
C MET A 396 -10.81 -22.97 -8.22
N GLY A 397 -10.39 -23.02 -6.95
CA GLY A 397 -11.01 -23.82 -5.90
C GLY A 397 -10.81 -25.34 -6.01
N GLN A 398 -9.95 -25.79 -6.91
CA GLN A 398 -9.74 -27.22 -7.21
C GLN A 398 -8.26 -27.62 -7.26
N GLY A 399 -7.48 -26.95 -8.12
CA GLY A 399 -6.11 -27.36 -8.39
C GLY A 399 -5.15 -27.02 -7.25
N ASN A 400 -4.43 -28.01 -6.74
CA ASN A 400 -3.38 -27.77 -5.75
C ASN A 400 -2.14 -27.21 -6.45
N MET A 401 -1.81 -25.96 -6.16
CA MET A 401 -0.69 -25.26 -6.77
C MET A 401 0.31 -24.82 -5.71
N TRP A 402 1.59 -25.02 -5.98
CA TRP A 402 2.66 -24.33 -5.29
C TRP A 402 3.54 -23.59 -6.31
N VAL A 403 4.12 -22.48 -5.89
CA VAL A 403 5.02 -21.67 -6.73
C VAL A 403 6.10 -21.04 -5.87
N ASN A 404 7.33 -21.06 -6.38
CA ASN A 404 8.49 -20.40 -5.82
C ASN A 404 8.90 -19.29 -6.79
N PHE A 405 8.88 -18.04 -6.33
CA PHE A 405 9.44 -16.89 -7.05
C PHE A 405 10.76 -16.48 -6.40
N ARG A 406 11.72 -16.13 -7.22
CA ARG A 406 13.03 -15.59 -6.81
C ARG A 406 13.26 -14.29 -7.59
N PHE A 407 13.21 -13.16 -6.90
CA PHE A 407 13.35 -11.84 -7.48
C PHE A 407 14.73 -11.27 -7.15
N ASP A 408 15.49 -10.87 -8.15
CA ASP A 408 16.76 -10.15 -7.94
C ASP A 408 16.47 -8.65 -7.70
N LEU A 409 16.64 -8.22 -6.45
CA LEU A 409 16.37 -6.85 -6.01
C LEU A 409 17.37 -5.82 -6.56
N ASN A 410 18.51 -6.28 -7.08
CA ASN A 410 19.56 -5.44 -7.67
C ASN A 410 19.49 -5.38 -9.20
N ALA A 411 18.70 -6.27 -9.82
CA ALA A 411 18.61 -6.35 -11.27
C ALA A 411 17.84 -5.15 -11.86
N LYS A 412 18.56 -4.31 -12.61
CA LYS A 412 17.97 -3.14 -13.27
C LYS A 412 16.94 -3.51 -14.34
N ASN A 413 17.10 -4.66 -14.98
CA ASN A 413 16.17 -5.21 -15.97
C ASN A 413 15.01 -5.99 -15.34
N GLY A 414 14.85 -5.95 -14.01
CA GLY A 414 13.78 -6.63 -13.31
C GLY A 414 13.84 -8.16 -13.39
N ALA A 415 15.05 -8.75 -13.46
CA ALA A 415 15.23 -10.20 -13.55
C ALA A 415 14.61 -10.95 -12.37
N PHE A 416 13.93 -12.05 -12.69
CA PHE A 416 13.35 -12.99 -11.73
C PHE A 416 13.25 -14.39 -12.33
N SER A 417 13.06 -15.37 -11.48
CA SER A 417 12.72 -16.74 -11.90
C SER A 417 11.55 -17.26 -11.10
N TYR A 418 10.85 -18.22 -11.66
CA TYR A 418 9.79 -18.91 -10.94
C TYR A 418 9.65 -20.35 -11.42
N ASP A 419 9.42 -21.22 -10.48
CA ASP A 419 9.13 -22.63 -10.67
C ASP A 419 7.91 -23.03 -9.86
N GLY A 420 7.22 -24.06 -10.31
CA GLY A 420 6.02 -24.50 -9.60
C GLY A 420 5.38 -25.74 -10.17
N GLN A 421 4.33 -26.16 -9.48
CA GLN A 421 3.55 -27.32 -9.83
C GLN A 421 2.06 -27.07 -9.59
N LEU A 422 1.23 -27.57 -10.51
CA LEU A 422 -0.23 -27.66 -10.37
C LEU A 422 -0.64 -29.11 -10.53
N THR A 423 -1.54 -29.59 -9.69
CA THR A 423 -2.08 -30.96 -9.72
C THR A 423 -3.59 -30.97 -9.49
N ASN A 424 -4.22 -32.06 -9.94
CA ASN A 424 -5.60 -32.42 -9.57
C ASN A 424 -6.64 -31.34 -9.90
N MET A 425 -6.71 -30.90 -11.17
CA MET A 425 -7.66 -29.90 -11.59
C MET A 425 -8.45 -30.36 -12.82
N GLU A 426 -9.76 -30.19 -12.78
CA GLU A 426 -10.60 -30.31 -13.98
C GLU A 426 -10.38 -29.13 -14.92
N GLY A 427 -10.04 -29.42 -16.19
CA GLY A 427 -9.78 -28.39 -17.19
C GLY A 427 -10.97 -27.45 -17.41
N SER A 428 -12.20 -27.96 -17.22
CA SER A 428 -13.43 -27.17 -17.32
C SER A 428 -13.51 -26.01 -16.31
N ALA A 429 -12.80 -26.08 -15.18
CA ALA A 429 -12.71 -24.97 -14.21
C ALA A 429 -12.12 -23.70 -14.84
N LEU A 430 -11.21 -23.86 -15.81
CA LEU A 430 -10.61 -22.75 -16.56
C LEU A 430 -11.61 -22.02 -17.48
N ASN A 431 -12.81 -22.56 -17.71
CA ASN A 431 -13.81 -21.92 -18.57
C ASN A 431 -14.22 -20.52 -18.10
N ARG A 432 -14.04 -20.20 -16.81
CA ARG A 432 -14.28 -18.86 -16.27
C ARG A 432 -13.35 -17.78 -16.85
N ILE A 433 -12.19 -18.20 -17.41
CA ILE A 433 -11.24 -17.28 -18.05
C ILE A 433 -11.11 -17.57 -19.54
N THR A 434 -11.06 -18.84 -19.96
CA THR A 434 -10.80 -19.21 -21.36
C THR A 434 -11.96 -18.88 -22.29
N LYS A 435 -13.22 -19.02 -21.82
CA LYS A 435 -14.39 -18.64 -22.64
C LYS A 435 -14.44 -17.13 -22.92
N PRO A 436 -14.40 -16.26 -21.89
CA PRO A 436 -14.46 -14.82 -22.11
C PRO A 436 -13.25 -14.27 -22.85
N LEU A 437 -12.03 -14.64 -22.45
CA LEU A 437 -10.81 -13.99 -22.96
C LEU A 437 -10.20 -14.71 -24.17
N GLY A 438 -10.36 -16.01 -24.27
CA GLY A 438 -9.78 -16.83 -25.33
C GLY A 438 -10.80 -17.37 -26.33
N MET A 439 -12.09 -17.15 -26.12
CA MET A 439 -13.18 -17.76 -26.88
C MET A 439 -13.03 -19.29 -27.04
N ILE A 440 -12.42 -19.90 -26.02
CA ILE A 440 -12.14 -21.34 -25.96
C ILE A 440 -12.97 -21.95 -24.84
N GLN A 441 -13.70 -23.01 -25.17
CA GLN A 441 -14.40 -23.85 -24.17
C GLN A 441 -13.62 -25.14 -23.97
N VAL A 442 -13.15 -25.38 -22.76
CA VAL A 442 -12.69 -26.70 -22.34
C VAL A 442 -13.93 -27.55 -22.03
N LYS A 443 -14.20 -28.58 -22.87
CA LYS A 443 -15.36 -29.47 -22.72
C LYS A 443 -15.09 -30.58 -21.72
N SER A 444 -13.89 -31.12 -21.75
CA SER A 444 -13.37 -32.16 -20.86
C SER A 444 -11.86 -32.07 -20.74
N GLY A 445 -11.28 -32.79 -19.82
CA GLY A 445 -9.85 -32.88 -19.59
C GLY A 445 -9.49 -32.74 -18.14
N THR A 446 -8.63 -33.59 -17.63
CA THR A 446 -8.13 -33.54 -16.25
C THR A 446 -6.65 -33.26 -16.26
N VAL A 447 -6.25 -32.19 -15.58
CA VAL A 447 -4.85 -31.87 -15.29
C VAL A 447 -4.36 -32.82 -14.20
N GLN A 448 -3.50 -33.75 -14.57
CA GLN A 448 -2.86 -34.64 -13.61
C GLN A 448 -1.72 -33.95 -12.90
N LYS A 449 -0.79 -33.37 -13.70
CA LYS A 449 0.37 -32.68 -13.19
C LYS A 449 0.92 -31.71 -14.23
N LEU A 450 1.12 -30.46 -13.84
CA LEU A 450 1.82 -29.45 -14.61
C LEU A 450 3.00 -28.95 -13.78
N ILE A 451 4.21 -29.05 -14.31
CA ILE A 451 5.44 -28.53 -13.71
C ILE A 451 6.04 -27.52 -14.68
N PHE A 452 6.50 -26.40 -14.16
CA PHE A 452 7.16 -25.36 -14.95
C PHE A 452 8.39 -24.81 -14.25
N ASN A 453 9.36 -24.38 -15.05
CA ASN A 453 10.53 -23.64 -14.62
C ASN A 453 10.78 -22.53 -15.65
N VAL A 454 10.85 -21.28 -15.18
CA VAL A 454 10.95 -20.09 -16.04
C VAL A 454 11.93 -19.10 -15.46
N VAL A 455 12.77 -18.55 -16.33
CA VAL A 455 13.62 -17.36 -16.06
C VAL A 455 13.09 -16.23 -16.91
N ALA A 456 12.97 -15.04 -16.33
CA ALA A 456 12.35 -13.90 -16.97
C ALA A 456 13.02 -12.58 -16.57
N ASP A 457 12.85 -11.59 -17.44
CA ASP A 457 13.13 -10.19 -17.15
C ASP A 457 11.98 -9.30 -17.67
N GLU A 458 12.17 -7.99 -17.74
CA GLU A 458 11.14 -7.08 -18.22
C GLU A 458 10.78 -7.26 -19.70
N THR A 459 11.60 -7.93 -20.48
CA THR A 459 11.48 -8.03 -21.93
C THR A 459 11.01 -9.38 -22.41
N GLN A 460 11.40 -10.45 -21.74
CA GLN A 460 11.13 -11.81 -22.17
C GLN A 460 11.14 -12.82 -21.02
N ALA A 461 10.58 -13.98 -21.29
CA ALA A 461 10.64 -15.16 -20.42
C ALA A 461 10.99 -16.39 -21.23
N THR A 462 11.83 -17.26 -20.64
CA THR A 462 12.26 -18.54 -21.23
C THR A 462 12.16 -19.64 -20.19
N GLY A 463 11.89 -20.85 -20.63
CA GLY A 463 11.79 -21.97 -19.71
C GLY A 463 11.28 -23.25 -20.36
N ASN A 464 10.77 -24.14 -19.52
CA ASN A 464 10.14 -25.38 -19.97
C ASN A 464 8.93 -25.74 -19.13
N MET A 465 8.08 -26.59 -19.68
CA MET A 465 6.87 -27.08 -19.04
C MET A 465 6.68 -28.57 -19.31
N ASN A 466 6.43 -29.32 -18.25
CA ASN A 466 5.96 -30.69 -18.28
C ASN A 466 4.48 -30.70 -17.89
N PHE A 467 3.60 -30.91 -18.85
CA PHE A 467 2.16 -30.86 -18.64
C PHE A 467 1.51 -32.24 -18.93
N ALA A 468 1.22 -33.00 -17.87
CA ALA A 468 0.51 -34.25 -17.95
C ALA A 468 -1.00 -34.05 -17.78
N TYR A 469 -1.79 -34.50 -18.76
CA TYR A 469 -3.25 -34.37 -18.76
C TYR A 469 -3.87 -35.52 -19.55
N GLN A 470 -5.17 -35.76 -19.35
CA GLN A 470 -5.94 -36.82 -20.04
C GLN A 470 -7.30 -36.32 -20.49
N ASN A 471 -7.81 -36.90 -21.56
CA ASN A 471 -9.16 -36.68 -22.10
C ASN A 471 -9.48 -35.22 -22.44
N LEU A 472 -8.48 -34.44 -22.89
CA LEU A 472 -8.66 -33.05 -23.21
C LEU A 472 -9.49 -32.87 -24.49
N SER A 473 -10.59 -32.17 -24.38
CA SER A 473 -11.41 -31.74 -25.52
C SER A 473 -11.75 -30.27 -25.40
N VAL A 474 -11.49 -29.51 -26.45
CA VAL A 474 -11.79 -28.06 -26.49
C VAL A 474 -12.73 -27.75 -27.66
N GLY A 475 -13.43 -26.64 -27.53
CA GLY A 475 -14.26 -26.07 -28.60
C GLY A 475 -13.98 -24.60 -28.75
N LEU A 476 -13.96 -24.12 -30.00
CA LEU A 476 -13.91 -22.70 -30.28
C LEU A 476 -15.31 -22.10 -30.20
N LEU A 477 -15.40 -20.88 -29.67
CA LEU A 477 -16.62 -20.11 -29.53
C LEU A 477 -16.54 -18.84 -30.39
N LYS A 478 -17.68 -18.32 -30.81
CA LYS A 478 -17.81 -17.02 -31.49
C LYS A 478 -18.96 -16.24 -30.91
N LYS A 479 -18.82 -14.92 -30.79
CA LYS A 479 -19.95 -14.02 -30.46
C LYS A 479 -20.90 -13.94 -31.63
N VAL A 480 -22.19 -14.06 -31.38
CA VAL A 480 -23.26 -13.83 -32.36
C VAL A 480 -23.82 -12.45 -32.13
N ALA A 481 -23.85 -11.64 -33.19
CA ALA A 481 -24.42 -10.30 -33.15
C ALA A 481 -25.86 -10.32 -32.60
N GLY A 482 -26.17 -9.44 -31.65
CA GLY A 482 -27.46 -9.36 -30.97
C GLY A 482 -27.72 -10.39 -29.87
N LYS A 483 -26.72 -11.19 -29.47
CA LYS A 483 -26.84 -12.15 -28.36
C LYS A 483 -25.64 -12.00 -27.42
N ASP A 484 -25.91 -11.82 -26.14
CA ASP A 484 -24.88 -11.73 -25.09
C ASP A 484 -24.27 -13.09 -24.69
N ARG A 485 -24.23 -14.03 -25.62
CA ARG A 485 -23.68 -15.37 -25.41
C ARG A 485 -22.75 -15.79 -26.54
N LEU A 486 -21.70 -16.51 -26.17
CA LEU A 486 -20.80 -17.16 -27.11
C LEU A 486 -21.45 -18.43 -27.66
N VAL A 487 -21.44 -18.63 -28.96
CA VAL A 487 -22.01 -19.82 -29.62
C VAL A 487 -21.04 -20.37 -30.67
N LYS A 488 -21.17 -21.69 -30.94
CA LYS A 488 -20.41 -22.37 -31.97
C LYS A 488 -20.99 -22.02 -33.35
N GLN A 489 -20.19 -21.52 -34.32
CA GLN A 489 -20.63 -21.21 -35.66
C GLN A 489 -19.73 -21.75 -36.77
N GLY A 490 -20.27 -21.90 -37.99
CA GLY A 490 -19.76 -22.66 -39.10
C GLY A 490 -18.31 -22.45 -39.55
N LEU A 491 -17.81 -21.18 -39.66
CA LEU A 491 -16.41 -20.93 -40.00
C LEU A 491 -15.46 -21.44 -38.92
N PHE A 492 -15.79 -21.17 -37.64
CA PHE A 492 -15.05 -21.71 -36.51
C PHE A 492 -15.19 -23.22 -36.38
N SER A 493 -16.29 -23.83 -36.87
CA SER A 493 -16.40 -25.29 -36.96
C SER A 493 -15.43 -25.87 -37.98
N MET A 494 -15.15 -25.16 -39.08
CA MET A 494 -14.17 -25.58 -40.10
C MET A 494 -12.72 -25.47 -39.54
N LEU A 495 -12.43 -24.39 -38.80
CA LEU A 495 -11.14 -24.22 -38.10
C LEU A 495 -11.02 -25.19 -36.94
N ALA A 496 -12.09 -25.44 -36.18
CA ALA A 496 -12.11 -26.43 -35.10
C ALA A 496 -11.88 -27.85 -35.58
N ASN A 497 -12.31 -28.18 -36.81
CA ASN A 497 -12.01 -29.47 -37.46
C ASN A 497 -10.56 -29.53 -37.97
N SER A 498 -9.91 -28.38 -38.19
CA SER A 498 -8.48 -28.27 -38.51
C SER A 498 -7.58 -28.24 -37.26
N LEU A 499 -8.15 -27.99 -36.08
CA LEU A 499 -7.47 -27.93 -34.81
C LEU A 499 -7.44 -29.33 -34.18
N VAL A 500 -6.55 -30.17 -34.71
CA VAL A 500 -6.23 -31.44 -34.04
C VAL A 500 -5.37 -31.13 -32.84
N ILE A 501 -5.98 -31.10 -31.65
CA ILE A 501 -5.25 -30.99 -30.39
C ILE A 501 -4.92 -32.38 -29.88
N ASN A 502 -3.82 -32.51 -29.13
CA ASN A 502 -3.48 -33.71 -28.41
C ASN A 502 -4.50 -33.89 -27.27
N ALA A 503 -5.19 -35.02 -27.26
CA ALA A 503 -6.17 -35.34 -26.23
C ALA A 503 -5.49 -35.70 -24.89
N ASP A 504 -4.30 -36.29 -24.97
CA ASP A 504 -3.55 -36.80 -23.84
C ASP A 504 -2.07 -36.45 -23.94
N ASN A 505 -1.43 -36.25 -22.80
CA ASN A 505 0.02 -36.18 -22.67
C ASN A 505 0.44 -36.85 -21.35
N PRO A 506 1.11 -38.02 -21.37
CA PRO A 506 1.61 -38.77 -22.56
C PRO A 506 0.49 -39.28 -23.44
N ASN A 507 0.80 -39.49 -24.74
CA ASN A 507 -0.13 -40.09 -25.69
C ASN A 507 -0.28 -41.59 -25.44
N ALA A 508 -1.16 -42.26 -26.22
CA ALA A 508 -1.41 -43.70 -26.09
C ALA A 508 -0.17 -44.58 -26.32
N LYS A 509 0.89 -44.05 -26.96
CA LYS A 509 2.17 -44.74 -27.16
C LYS A 509 3.17 -44.52 -26.02
N GLY A 510 2.83 -43.69 -25.03
CA GLY A 510 3.70 -43.30 -23.95
C GLY A 510 4.63 -42.11 -24.24
N ASP A 511 4.54 -41.49 -25.41
CA ASP A 511 5.36 -40.33 -25.74
C ASP A 511 4.90 -39.11 -24.93
N PHE A 512 5.83 -38.50 -24.23
CA PHE A 512 5.58 -37.32 -23.40
C PHE A 512 6.16 -36.05 -24.06
N ILE A 513 5.33 -35.04 -24.25
CA ILE A 513 5.73 -33.76 -24.81
C ILE A 513 6.19 -32.83 -23.67
N VAL A 514 7.45 -32.41 -23.74
CA VAL A 514 8.00 -31.32 -22.92
C VAL A 514 7.97 -30.04 -23.76
N ALA A 515 7.25 -29.05 -23.29
CA ALA A 515 7.09 -27.80 -24.02
C ALA A 515 8.24 -26.82 -23.70
N PRO A 516 8.98 -26.33 -24.69
CA PRO A 516 9.80 -25.14 -24.51
C PRO A 516 8.89 -23.92 -24.33
N ILE A 517 9.28 -23.01 -23.44
CA ILE A 517 8.61 -21.73 -23.23
C ILE A 517 9.52 -20.62 -23.75
N TYR A 518 8.98 -19.80 -24.63
CA TYR A 518 9.54 -18.51 -25.02
C TYR A 518 8.41 -17.52 -25.17
N PHE A 519 8.50 -16.39 -24.46
CA PHE A 519 7.49 -15.33 -24.55
C PHE A 519 8.15 -13.97 -24.49
N LYS A 520 7.98 -13.16 -25.54
CA LYS A 520 8.39 -11.76 -25.59
C LYS A 520 7.29 -10.92 -24.96
N ARG A 521 7.63 -10.13 -23.94
CA ARG A 521 6.67 -9.30 -23.21
C ARG A 521 6.26 -8.09 -24.05
N ASP A 522 4.95 -7.83 -24.12
CA ASP A 522 4.44 -6.52 -24.49
C ASP A 522 4.68 -5.54 -23.33
N PRO A 523 5.27 -4.34 -23.54
CA PRO A 523 5.53 -3.35 -22.50
C PRO A 523 4.30 -2.91 -21.71
N THR A 524 3.10 -3.14 -22.22
CA THR A 524 1.81 -2.85 -21.56
C THR A 524 1.34 -3.95 -20.62
N ASN A 525 1.94 -5.15 -20.69
CA ASN A 525 1.55 -6.27 -19.84
C ASN A 525 1.93 -6.03 -18.37
N SER A 526 0.95 -6.26 -17.48
CA SER A 526 1.20 -6.32 -16.03
C SER A 526 2.05 -7.56 -15.67
N PHE A 527 2.58 -7.58 -14.44
CA PHE A 527 3.33 -8.74 -13.93
C PHE A 527 2.52 -10.04 -14.04
N PHE A 528 1.26 -10.01 -13.56
CA PHE A 528 0.40 -11.19 -13.59
C PHE A 528 0.09 -11.63 -15.03
N SER A 529 -0.26 -10.68 -15.90
CA SER A 529 -0.52 -10.96 -17.33
C SER A 529 0.70 -11.59 -17.99
N PHE A 530 1.90 -11.08 -17.71
CA PHE A 530 3.15 -11.60 -18.25
C PHE A 530 3.41 -13.05 -17.80
N VAL A 531 3.32 -13.33 -16.49
CA VAL A 531 3.51 -14.69 -15.94
C VAL A 531 2.49 -15.65 -16.53
N TRP A 532 1.21 -15.26 -16.56
CA TRP A 532 0.15 -16.10 -17.11
C TRP A 532 0.35 -16.39 -18.60
N GLN A 533 0.61 -15.37 -19.42
CA GLN A 533 0.81 -15.54 -20.86
C GLN A 533 2.04 -16.40 -21.17
N THR A 534 3.08 -16.29 -20.37
CA THR A 534 4.28 -17.13 -20.46
C THR A 534 3.94 -18.61 -20.24
N LEU A 535 3.22 -18.95 -19.18
CA LEU A 535 2.79 -20.33 -18.91
C LEU A 535 1.82 -20.83 -19.98
N PHE A 536 0.96 -19.96 -20.49
CA PHE A 536 0.01 -20.31 -21.53
C PHE A 536 0.68 -20.70 -22.86
N GLN A 537 1.90 -20.17 -23.16
CA GLN A 537 2.67 -20.65 -24.33
C GLN A 537 3.04 -22.13 -24.18
N GLY A 538 3.52 -22.54 -23.01
CA GLY A 538 3.83 -23.95 -22.73
C GLY A 538 2.59 -24.86 -22.83
N ILE A 539 1.47 -24.42 -22.29
CA ILE A 539 0.19 -25.15 -22.41
C ILE A 539 -0.20 -25.30 -23.87
N LYS A 540 -0.20 -24.22 -24.65
CA LYS A 540 -0.52 -24.25 -26.10
C LYS A 540 0.37 -25.23 -26.85
N TYR A 541 1.67 -25.19 -26.61
CA TYR A 541 2.63 -26.07 -27.26
C TYR A 541 2.32 -27.56 -26.96
N THR A 542 2.10 -27.88 -25.68
CA THR A 542 1.83 -29.27 -25.27
C THR A 542 0.54 -29.84 -25.88
N VAL A 543 -0.50 -29.00 -26.01
CA VAL A 543 -1.77 -29.44 -26.63
C VAL A 543 -1.71 -29.46 -28.15
N GLY A 544 -0.55 -29.20 -28.76
CA GLY A 544 -0.34 -29.27 -30.21
C GLY A 544 -0.53 -27.97 -30.98
N LEU A 545 -0.70 -26.85 -30.28
CA LEU A 545 -0.73 -25.51 -30.88
C LEU A 545 0.68 -24.90 -30.86
N THR A 546 1.59 -25.52 -31.64
CA THR A 546 2.97 -24.99 -31.80
C THR A 546 2.96 -23.65 -32.53
N PRO A 547 4.04 -22.85 -32.47
CA PRO A 547 4.14 -21.57 -33.21
C PRO A 547 3.90 -21.72 -34.69
N GLU A 548 4.39 -22.79 -35.32
CA GLU A 548 4.21 -23.09 -36.75
C GLU A 548 2.72 -23.32 -37.05
N LYS A 549 2.04 -24.09 -36.21
CA LYS A 549 0.61 -24.40 -36.39
C LYS A 549 -0.26 -23.18 -36.11
N GLN A 550 0.14 -22.32 -35.19
CA GLN A 550 -0.53 -21.02 -34.98
C GLN A 550 -0.40 -20.14 -36.22
N ALA A 551 0.80 -20.01 -36.78
CA ALA A 551 1.04 -19.24 -38.00
C ALA A 551 0.23 -19.79 -39.21
N GLU A 552 0.13 -21.11 -39.35
CA GLU A 552 -0.71 -21.75 -40.38
C GLU A 552 -2.20 -21.41 -40.19
N ILE A 553 -2.70 -21.43 -38.97
CA ILE A 553 -4.10 -21.09 -38.64
C ILE A 553 -4.35 -19.61 -38.93
N GLU A 554 -3.47 -18.72 -38.51
CA GLU A 554 -3.56 -17.28 -38.79
C GLU A 554 -3.54 -16.98 -40.29
N ALA A 555 -2.68 -17.63 -41.05
CA ALA A 555 -2.64 -17.51 -42.49
C ALA A 555 -3.96 -17.96 -43.16
N LYS A 556 -4.55 -19.08 -42.70
CA LYS A 556 -5.86 -19.55 -43.15
C LYS A 556 -7.00 -18.57 -42.82
N ILE A 557 -6.97 -17.98 -41.63
CA ILE A 557 -7.93 -16.95 -41.22
C ILE A 557 -7.80 -15.72 -42.11
N ALA A 558 -6.59 -15.20 -42.28
CA ALA A 558 -6.33 -14.04 -43.13
C ALA A 558 -6.77 -14.24 -44.57
N ALA A 559 -6.45 -15.40 -45.15
CA ALA A 559 -6.88 -15.77 -46.50
C ALA A 559 -8.42 -15.83 -46.64
N PHE A 560 -9.11 -16.35 -45.60
CA PHE A 560 -10.56 -16.38 -45.60
C PHE A 560 -11.19 -15.00 -45.45
N GLU A 561 -10.65 -14.12 -44.60
CA GLU A 561 -11.11 -12.75 -44.45
C GLU A 561 -10.92 -11.95 -45.73
N GLN A 562 -9.81 -12.16 -46.43
CA GLN A 562 -9.55 -11.55 -47.72
C GLN A 562 -10.56 -12.02 -48.79
N MET A 563 -10.83 -13.34 -48.89
CA MET A 563 -11.87 -13.87 -49.77
C MET A 563 -13.26 -13.31 -49.47
N LYS A 564 -13.60 -13.12 -48.18
CA LYS A 564 -14.87 -12.53 -47.77
C LYS A 564 -14.95 -11.06 -48.17
N SER A 565 -13.92 -10.28 -47.92
CA SER A 565 -13.81 -8.87 -48.33
C SER A 565 -13.95 -8.71 -49.85
N ASP A 566 -13.28 -9.55 -50.64
CA ASP A 566 -13.36 -9.52 -52.11
C ASP A 566 -14.76 -9.90 -52.60
N ARG A 567 -15.43 -10.84 -51.92
CA ARG A 567 -16.82 -11.21 -52.24
C ARG A 567 -17.79 -10.07 -51.96
N ASP A 568 -17.61 -9.38 -50.82
CA ASP A 568 -18.44 -8.24 -50.43
C ASP A 568 -18.23 -7.06 -51.39
N LYS A 569 -16.98 -6.74 -51.78
CA LYS A 569 -16.67 -5.74 -52.82
C LYS A 569 -17.31 -6.07 -54.16
N ARG A 570 -17.28 -7.34 -54.59
CA ARG A 570 -17.95 -7.77 -55.84
C ARG A 570 -19.46 -7.64 -55.73
N ARG A 571 -20.04 -7.85 -54.56
CA ARG A 571 -21.47 -7.71 -54.30
C ARG A 571 -21.92 -6.24 -54.36
N GLU A 572 -21.14 -5.34 -53.74
CA GLU A 572 -21.35 -3.90 -53.82
C GLU A 572 -21.23 -3.37 -55.27
N LEU A 573 -20.20 -3.81 -56.00
CA LEU A 573 -20.04 -3.42 -57.39
C LEU A 573 -21.20 -3.88 -58.29
N ARG A 574 -21.73 -5.08 -58.05
CA ARG A 574 -22.93 -5.56 -58.76
C ARG A 574 -24.17 -4.75 -58.40
N GLN A 575 -24.31 -4.36 -57.13
CA GLN A 575 -25.42 -3.55 -56.65
C GLN A 575 -25.39 -2.13 -57.25
N ARG A 576 -24.24 -1.48 -57.22
CA ARG A 576 -24.01 -0.16 -57.87
C ARG A 576 -24.28 -0.19 -59.39
N ARG A 577 -23.91 -1.28 -60.07
CA ARG A 577 -24.20 -1.44 -61.53
C ARG A 577 -25.72 -1.59 -61.76
N LYS A 578 -26.45 -2.30 -60.94
CA LYS A 578 -27.90 -2.40 -61.02
C LYS A 578 -28.59 -1.05 -60.79
N GLU A 579 -28.22 -0.33 -59.74
CA GLU A 579 -28.74 1.00 -59.45
C GLU A 579 -28.44 2.03 -60.54
N ALA A 580 -27.25 1.96 -61.16
CA ALA A 580 -26.91 2.80 -62.30
C ALA A 580 -27.69 2.46 -63.57
N GLN A 581 -28.06 1.19 -63.82
CA GLN A 581 -28.93 0.76 -64.89
C GLN A 581 -30.40 1.17 -64.65
N GLU A 582 -30.88 1.13 -63.42
CA GLU A 582 -32.23 1.58 -63.07
C GLU A 582 -32.40 3.11 -63.21
N ARG A 583 -31.34 3.90 -62.90
CA ARG A 583 -31.34 5.36 -63.11
C ARG A 583 -31.23 5.80 -64.61
N ARG A 584 -30.91 4.87 -65.54
CA ARG A 584 -30.84 5.14 -66.98
C ARG A 584 -32.09 4.72 -67.71
N LYS A 585 -33.03 4.05 -67.03
CA LYS A 585 -34.37 3.80 -67.57
C LYS A 585 -35.33 4.87 -66.97
#